data_fc2fc018fbe8c65f999f7e74f4488ed9
#
_entry.id   fc2fc018fbe8c65f999f7e74f4488ed9
#
_cell.length_a   1.000
_cell.length_b   1.000
_cell.length_c   1.000
_cell.angle_alpha   90.00
_cell.angle_beta   90.00
_cell.angle_gamma   90.00
#
_symmetry.space_group_name_H-M   'P 1'
#
loop_
_entity.id
_entity.type
_entity.pdbx_description
1 polymer ?
#
loop_
_entity_poly.entity_id
_entity_poly.type
_entity_poly.pdbx_seq_one_letter_code
_entity_poly.pdbx_strand_id
1 'polypeptide(L)'
;MSNTKLSIADLNTQQREDYDFYKKLGYTDDQCLTLAYYVFASAYGTECEIIEAMLKAHKKHKKVPFSKFFAENYKEIAQQIRDEGEKRRKEREKQKGSLFGSRGLVFRKAAPVESCNMSQSVSYSCAPISSQNIEPEMEACCMMAPSPSIGNGYSPELRAINMLSPSPINGATIADMLTNGADTESYFHIEEKGFQKVTDSPTSSFRTTCNTASIGNLMNQLRHSRAIKPDSVRIEELMNFFDYDIAASDDIVNIHAEICDKPNSKNKLLFVGVKGKEEAMKKQNIVLLLDTSGSMSSNANIMKKTMMTVVSKMQEGDTLSLITYSNNDHTIFHGLKINKDSIETIIEKMLEIVITGCTNGSDGIETAYKFAADYFIEDGVNKVILMTDGDLNFGINSNNGLEKLILEKKKTNVFLSVIGMGIWNYKDDKLETLAKNGNGNYCAINDSWELEEVVLKRYNAIIHTIAKDVKAQVEFNPAKVKSYRLLGYENRAISRTEFNDDKVIAEPFCSGSVCVAMYELEMAEGKVEDVGLKYQTQVLNNSDEYCTVSVRYKLPMEEESKLITKAVEVIGDFSDNAKLAFVCCAIGEKFRDSKFNDLKDELMARYIAETFESGKVAELNGDKLNLLKALAKKHD
;
A
#
# COMPACT_ATOMS: atom_id res chain seq x y z
N MET A 1 -14.55 -46.68 4.71
CA MET A 1 -15.01 -45.42 4.12
C MET A 1 -13.84 -44.44 4.25
N SER A 2 -13.14 -44.16 3.18
CA SER A 2 -12.01 -43.21 3.19
C SER A 2 -12.54 -41.83 3.49
N ASN A 3 -11.87 -41.14 4.42
CA ASN A 3 -12.22 -39.79 4.84
C ASN A 3 -11.99 -38.84 3.66
N THR A 4 -13.00 -38.61 2.81
CA THR A 4 -12.91 -37.83 1.59
C THR A 4 -12.98 -36.32 1.83
N LYS A 5 -13.49 -35.92 3.02
CA LYS A 5 -13.62 -34.51 3.38
C LYS A 5 -12.25 -33.88 3.65
N LEU A 6 -12.07 -32.65 3.12
CA LEU A 6 -10.91 -31.82 3.42
C LEU A 6 -10.90 -31.39 4.89
N SER A 7 -9.74 -31.38 5.52
CA SER A 7 -9.59 -31.00 6.93
C SER A 7 -8.34 -30.16 7.15
N ILE A 8 -8.23 -29.50 8.30
CA ILE A 8 -7.04 -28.71 8.69
C ILE A 8 -5.75 -29.55 8.66
N ALA A 9 -5.85 -30.87 8.91
CA ALA A 9 -4.69 -31.77 8.86
C ALA A 9 -4.11 -31.94 7.44
N ASP A 10 -4.89 -31.66 6.42
CA ASP A 10 -4.47 -31.75 5.01
C ASP A 10 -3.71 -30.52 4.54
N LEU A 11 -3.70 -29.43 5.33
CA LEU A 11 -3.07 -28.17 4.99
C LEU A 11 -1.54 -28.23 5.15
N ASN A 12 -0.80 -27.71 4.17
CA ASN A 12 0.62 -27.40 4.33
C ASN A 12 0.80 -26.18 5.26
N THR A 13 2.04 -25.82 5.59
CA THR A 13 2.33 -24.75 6.55
C THR A 13 1.74 -23.41 6.10
N GLN A 14 1.95 -23.02 4.86
CA GLN A 14 1.44 -21.74 4.33
C GLN A 14 -0.10 -21.73 4.26
N GLN A 15 -0.71 -22.80 3.82
CA GLN A 15 -2.17 -22.93 3.80
C GLN A 15 -2.77 -22.89 5.21
N ARG A 16 -2.05 -23.37 6.22
CA ARG A 16 -2.48 -23.29 7.62
C ARG A 16 -2.42 -21.87 8.14
N GLU A 17 -1.38 -21.11 7.81
CA GLU A 17 -1.28 -19.68 8.12
C GLU A 17 -2.42 -18.90 7.47
N ASP A 18 -2.76 -19.20 6.22
CA ASP A 18 -3.88 -18.59 5.52
C ASP A 18 -5.23 -18.98 6.13
N TYR A 19 -5.40 -20.24 6.52
CA TYR A 19 -6.59 -20.68 7.24
C TYR A 19 -6.77 -19.90 8.55
N ASP A 20 -5.71 -19.78 9.36
CA ASP A 20 -5.73 -19.05 10.63
C ASP A 20 -6.01 -17.56 10.41
N PHE A 21 -5.46 -16.97 9.34
CA PHE A 21 -5.75 -15.60 8.94
C PHE A 21 -7.24 -15.40 8.64
N TYR A 22 -7.84 -16.23 7.78
CA TYR A 22 -9.27 -16.13 7.47
C TYR A 22 -10.16 -16.44 8.68
N LYS A 23 -9.70 -17.31 9.58
CA LYS A 23 -10.39 -17.60 10.85
C LYS A 23 -10.46 -16.39 11.77
N LYS A 24 -9.37 -15.61 11.86
CA LYS A 24 -9.36 -14.32 12.57
C LYS A 24 -10.34 -13.31 11.97
N LEU A 25 -10.61 -13.37 10.67
CA LEU A 25 -11.58 -12.53 10.00
C LEU A 25 -13.04 -12.94 10.25
N GLY A 26 -13.30 -14.07 10.94
CA GLY A 26 -14.62 -14.55 11.30
C GLY A 26 -15.26 -15.49 10.26
N TYR A 27 -14.53 -15.96 9.27
CA TYR A 27 -15.03 -16.94 8.31
C TYR A 27 -15.25 -18.32 8.96
N THR A 28 -16.18 -19.10 8.42
CA THR A 28 -16.43 -20.48 8.87
C THR A 28 -15.26 -21.42 8.49
N ASP A 29 -15.17 -22.59 9.12
CA ASP A 29 -14.10 -23.56 8.84
C ASP A 29 -14.09 -23.99 7.36
N ASP A 30 -15.26 -24.28 6.78
CA ASP A 30 -15.35 -24.66 5.37
C ASP A 30 -14.95 -23.50 4.43
N GLN A 31 -15.27 -22.25 4.77
CA GLN A 31 -14.82 -21.05 4.05
C GLN A 31 -13.31 -20.86 4.19
N CYS A 32 -12.77 -20.98 5.39
CA CYS A 32 -11.32 -20.89 5.64
C CYS A 32 -10.54 -21.95 4.87
N LEU A 33 -11.01 -23.21 4.87
CA LEU A 33 -10.41 -24.30 4.09
C LEU A 33 -10.43 -23.98 2.60
N THR A 34 -11.56 -23.53 2.07
CA THR A 34 -11.70 -23.16 0.66
C THR A 34 -10.73 -22.05 0.27
N LEU A 35 -10.71 -20.97 1.06
CA LEU A 35 -9.85 -19.81 0.82
C LEU A 35 -8.37 -20.15 0.94
N ALA A 36 -7.97 -20.96 1.95
CA ALA A 36 -6.59 -21.36 2.15
C ALA A 36 -6.04 -22.24 1.02
N TYR A 37 -6.85 -23.12 0.48
CA TYR A 37 -6.45 -23.93 -0.68
C TYR A 37 -6.36 -23.14 -1.97
N TYR A 38 -7.25 -22.17 -2.12
CA TYR A 38 -7.38 -21.45 -3.37
C TYR A 38 -6.31 -20.37 -3.58
N VAL A 39 -5.81 -19.77 -2.52
CA VAL A 39 -4.81 -18.68 -2.60
C VAL A 39 -3.57 -19.11 -3.43
N PHE A 40 -3.29 -20.42 -3.51
CA PHE A 40 -2.17 -20.96 -4.28
C PHE A 40 -2.47 -21.37 -5.72
N ALA A 41 -3.74 -21.31 -6.16
CA ALA A 41 -4.05 -21.62 -7.56
C ALA A 41 -3.56 -20.48 -8.46
N SER A 42 -2.46 -20.70 -9.17
CA SER A 42 -2.01 -19.80 -10.23
C SER A 42 -3.01 -19.78 -11.39
N ALA A 43 -2.98 -18.75 -12.22
CA ALA A 43 -3.84 -18.61 -13.40
C ALA A 43 -3.70 -19.78 -14.39
N TYR A 44 -2.65 -20.59 -14.25
CA TYR A 44 -2.32 -21.70 -15.12
C TYR A 44 -1.86 -22.92 -14.29
N GLY A 45 -2.19 -24.12 -14.77
CA GLY A 45 -1.72 -25.37 -14.19
C GLY A 45 -2.83 -26.22 -13.59
N THR A 46 -2.43 -27.33 -12.95
CA THR A 46 -3.34 -28.36 -12.44
C THR A 46 -4.32 -27.81 -11.39
N GLU A 47 -3.90 -26.87 -10.57
CA GLU A 47 -4.74 -26.22 -9.55
C GLU A 47 -5.88 -25.39 -10.18
N CYS A 48 -5.60 -24.68 -11.27
CA CYS A 48 -6.64 -23.97 -12.03
C CYS A 48 -7.67 -24.97 -12.61
N GLU A 49 -7.20 -26.06 -13.23
CA GLU A 49 -8.08 -27.13 -13.75
C GLU A 49 -8.94 -27.74 -12.63
N ILE A 50 -8.40 -27.94 -11.42
CA ILE A 50 -9.15 -28.45 -10.26
C ILE A 50 -10.27 -27.48 -9.89
N ILE A 51 -9.97 -26.19 -9.78
CA ILE A 51 -10.96 -25.18 -9.41
C ILE A 51 -12.06 -25.05 -10.46
N GLU A 52 -11.71 -25.01 -11.74
CA GLU A 52 -12.68 -25.01 -12.81
C GLU A 52 -13.60 -26.24 -12.75
N ALA A 53 -13.04 -27.42 -12.47
CA ALA A 53 -13.81 -28.64 -12.29
C ALA A 53 -14.73 -28.56 -11.07
N MET A 54 -14.26 -28.00 -9.95
CA MET A 54 -15.06 -27.78 -8.74
C MET A 54 -16.24 -26.84 -9.01
N LEU A 55 -16.00 -25.69 -9.64
CA LEU A 55 -17.03 -24.72 -10.02
C LEU A 55 -18.07 -25.35 -10.97
N LYS A 56 -17.60 -26.11 -11.95
CA LYS A 56 -18.48 -26.83 -12.90
C LYS A 56 -19.31 -27.89 -12.20
N ALA A 57 -18.74 -28.63 -11.27
CA ALA A 57 -19.46 -29.64 -10.50
C ALA A 57 -20.50 -29.01 -9.56
N HIS A 58 -20.15 -27.91 -8.88
CA HIS A 58 -21.06 -27.19 -7.98
C HIS A 58 -22.30 -26.64 -8.70
N LYS A 59 -22.21 -26.26 -9.97
CA LYS A 59 -23.39 -25.83 -10.75
C LYS A 59 -24.57 -26.84 -10.74
N LYS A 60 -24.27 -28.13 -10.50
CA LYS A 60 -25.29 -29.18 -10.34
C LYS A 60 -25.82 -29.28 -8.91
N HIS A 61 -25.17 -28.67 -7.94
CA HIS A 61 -25.43 -28.77 -6.49
C HIS A 61 -25.73 -27.41 -5.83
N LYS A 62 -26.36 -26.48 -6.55
CA LYS A 62 -26.60 -25.08 -6.13
C LYS A 62 -27.29 -24.87 -4.77
N LYS A 63 -27.90 -25.93 -4.19
CA LYS A 63 -28.54 -25.87 -2.85
C LYS A 63 -27.53 -26.03 -1.69
N VAL A 64 -26.30 -26.46 -1.97
CA VAL A 64 -25.22 -26.61 -1.01
C VAL A 64 -24.33 -25.38 -1.11
N PRO A 65 -23.98 -24.70 -0.02
CA PRO A 65 -23.00 -23.61 -0.05
C PRO A 65 -21.70 -24.07 -0.70
N PHE A 66 -21.08 -23.20 -1.52
CA PHE A 66 -19.90 -23.58 -2.30
C PHE A 66 -18.76 -24.06 -1.42
N SER A 67 -18.47 -23.37 -0.32
CA SER A 67 -17.40 -23.74 0.60
C SER A 67 -17.60 -25.13 1.22
N LYS A 68 -18.83 -25.47 1.58
CA LYS A 68 -19.17 -26.82 2.05
C LYS A 68 -18.98 -27.86 0.96
N PHE A 69 -19.47 -27.57 -0.26
CA PHE A 69 -19.30 -28.46 -1.41
C PHE A 69 -17.80 -28.66 -1.71
N PHE A 70 -17.01 -27.58 -1.67
CA PHE A 70 -15.58 -27.62 -1.87
C PHE A 70 -14.89 -28.54 -0.85
N ALA A 71 -15.12 -28.31 0.45
CA ALA A 71 -14.51 -29.12 1.50
C ALA A 71 -14.86 -30.63 1.40
N GLU A 72 -16.08 -30.95 0.95
CA GLU A 72 -16.55 -32.33 0.83
C GLU A 72 -16.01 -33.05 -0.43
N ASN A 73 -15.75 -32.35 -1.52
CA ASN A 73 -15.45 -32.96 -2.82
C ASN A 73 -14.06 -32.69 -3.37
N TYR A 74 -13.27 -31.78 -2.76
CA TYR A 74 -11.96 -31.35 -3.28
C TYR A 74 -11.00 -32.53 -3.53
N LYS A 75 -10.83 -33.43 -2.57
CA LYS A 75 -9.84 -34.53 -2.66
C LYS A 75 -10.15 -35.46 -3.83
N GLU A 76 -11.42 -35.77 -4.07
CA GLU A 76 -11.83 -36.66 -5.16
C GLU A 76 -11.61 -35.99 -6.51
N ILE A 77 -12.10 -34.75 -6.68
CA ILE A 77 -11.98 -34.00 -7.95
C ILE A 77 -10.52 -33.69 -8.25
N ALA A 78 -9.75 -33.28 -7.25
CA ALA A 78 -8.33 -33.01 -7.41
C ALA A 78 -7.53 -34.25 -7.84
N GLN A 79 -7.85 -35.42 -7.29
CA GLN A 79 -7.19 -36.65 -7.67
C GLN A 79 -7.54 -37.03 -9.13
N GLN A 80 -8.81 -36.91 -9.53
CA GLN A 80 -9.22 -37.18 -10.91
C GLN A 80 -8.47 -36.29 -11.92
N ILE A 81 -8.37 -34.99 -11.67
CA ILE A 81 -7.68 -34.04 -12.56
C ILE A 81 -6.17 -34.34 -12.63
N ARG A 82 -5.52 -34.67 -11.49
CA ARG A 82 -4.10 -35.04 -11.47
C ARG A 82 -3.84 -36.33 -12.27
N ASP A 83 -4.69 -37.33 -12.10
CA ASP A 83 -4.57 -38.59 -12.84
C ASP A 83 -4.74 -38.39 -14.35
N GLU A 84 -5.68 -37.53 -14.76
CA GLU A 84 -5.87 -37.13 -16.16
C GLU A 84 -4.66 -36.35 -16.70
N GLY A 85 -4.11 -35.44 -15.91
CA GLY A 85 -2.89 -34.67 -16.25
C GLY A 85 -1.68 -35.59 -16.46
N GLU A 86 -1.46 -36.56 -15.55
CA GLU A 86 -0.40 -37.57 -15.73
C GLU A 86 -0.59 -38.41 -17.00
N LYS A 87 -1.83 -38.78 -17.29
CA LYS A 87 -2.18 -39.55 -18.50
C LYS A 87 -1.85 -38.77 -19.76
N ARG A 88 -2.26 -37.48 -19.81
CA ARG A 88 -1.93 -36.57 -20.93
C ARG A 88 -0.42 -36.38 -21.08
N ARG A 89 0.35 -36.26 -19.96
CA ARG A 89 1.81 -36.16 -20.00
C ARG A 89 2.46 -37.43 -20.58
N LYS A 90 2.06 -38.61 -20.10
CA LYS A 90 2.56 -39.90 -20.62
C LYS A 90 2.25 -40.14 -22.10
N GLU A 91 1.10 -39.68 -22.58
CA GLU A 91 0.73 -39.72 -24.00
C GLU A 91 1.58 -38.79 -24.86
N ARG A 92 1.85 -37.54 -24.38
CA ARG A 92 2.77 -36.57 -25.04
C ARG A 92 4.19 -37.11 -25.11
N GLU A 93 4.70 -37.75 -24.04
CA GLU A 93 6.03 -38.35 -23.99
C GLU A 93 6.13 -39.54 -25.01
N LYS A 94 5.09 -40.37 -25.12
CA LYS A 94 5.02 -41.45 -26.15
C LYS A 94 5.02 -40.86 -27.56
N GLN A 95 4.28 -39.78 -27.81
CA GLN A 95 4.27 -39.15 -29.13
C GLN A 95 5.62 -38.50 -29.48
N LYS A 96 6.31 -37.85 -28.52
CA LYS A 96 7.67 -37.34 -28.72
C LYS A 96 8.67 -38.47 -28.99
N GLY A 97 8.61 -39.57 -28.24
CA GLY A 97 9.44 -40.77 -28.49
C GLY A 97 9.23 -41.39 -29.87
N SER A 98 8.00 -41.38 -30.40
CA SER A 98 7.69 -41.86 -31.74
C SER A 98 8.20 -40.91 -32.87
N LEU A 99 8.25 -39.59 -32.62
CA LEU A 99 8.79 -38.63 -33.61
C LEU A 99 10.33 -38.67 -33.70
N PHE A 100 11.04 -39.05 -32.62
CA PHE A 100 12.50 -39.17 -32.60
C PHE A 100 13.00 -40.53 -33.12
N GLY A 101 12.16 -41.57 -33.20
CA GLY A 101 12.49 -42.91 -33.68
C GLY A 101 12.60 -43.02 -35.20
N SER A 102 12.15 -42.06 -35.99
CA SER A 102 12.09 -42.16 -37.47
C SER A 102 12.97 -41.14 -38.24
N ARG A 103 13.83 -40.37 -37.57
CA ARG A 103 14.80 -39.49 -38.28
C ARG A 103 16.19 -39.65 -37.64
N GLY A 104 17.03 -40.48 -38.29
CA GLY A 104 18.47 -40.53 -38.05
C GLY A 104 19.10 -39.15 -38.27
N LEU A 105 19.60 -38.52 -37.21
CA LEU A 105 20.32 -37.27 -37.26
C LEU A 105 21.75 -37.50 -37.78
N VAL A 106 22.01 -37.06 -39.00
CA VAL A 106 23.37 -36.91 -39.54
C VAL A 106 23.99 -35.62 -38.93
N PHE A 107 24.91 -35.77 -38.03
CA PHE A 107 25.71 -34.65 -37.52
C PHE A 107 26.67 -34.15 -38.60
N ARG A 108 26.42 -32.96 -39.16
CA ARG A 108 27.45 -32.20 -39.87
C ARG A 108 28.25 -31.37 -38.86
N LYS A 109 29.56 -31.63 -38.77
CA LYS A 109 30.50 -30.76 -38.03
C LYS A 109 30.45 -29.36 -38.58
N ALA A 110 30.15 -28.37 -37.73
CA ALA A 110 30.29 -26.95 -38.05
C ALA A 110 31.73 -26.53 -37.95
N ALA A 111 32.19 -25.74 -38.93
CA ALA A 111 33.52 -25.10 -38.94
C ALA A 111 33.54 -23.89 -37.98
N PRO A 112 34.75 -23.47 -37.51
CA PRO A 112 34.85 -22.38 -36.55
C PRO A 112 34.55 -21.03 -37.21
N VAL A 113 33.80 -20.20 -36.50
CA VAL A 113 33.45 -18.82 -36.93
C VAL A 113 34.49 -17.86 -36.37
N GLU A 114 35.16 -17.13 -37.23
CA GLU A 114 36.07 -16.01 -36.94
C GLU A 114 35.28 -14.81 -36.40
N SER A 115 35.88 -14.11 -35.43
CA SER A 115 35.39 -12.89 -34.82
C SER A 115 35.32 -11.73 -35.82
N CYS A 116 34.20 -11.07 -35.95
CA CYS A 116 34.07 -9.78 -36.63
C CYS A 116 33.43 -8.73 -35.72
N ASN A 117 34.23 -7.72 -35.38
CA ASN A 117 33.76 -6.47 -34.74
C ASN A 117 32.98 -5.64 -35.75
N MET A 118 31.78 -5.21 -35.41
CA MET A 118 31.22 -3.97 -35.96
C MET A 118 30.14 -3.35 -35.07
N SER A 119 30.42 -2.16 -34.60
CA SER A 119 29.50 -1.18 -34.05
C SER A 119 28.69 -0.57 -35.21
N GLN A 120 27.35 -0.68 -35.15
CA GLN A 120 26.45 0.28 -35.79
C GLN A 120 25.04 0.20 -35.22
N SER A 121 24.54 1.37 -34.84
CA SER A 121 23.19 1.65 -34.37
C SER A 121 22.17 1.51 -35.52
N VAL A 122 21.09 0.76 -35.30
CA VAL A 122 19.93 0.71 -36.19
C VAL A 122 18.67 0.98 -35.43
N SER A 123 18.01 2.06 -35.82
CA SER A 123 16.65 2.42 -35.38
C SER A 123 15.59 1.57 -36.11
N TYR A 124 14.65 0.98 -35.39
CA TYR A 124 13.51 0.29 -36.01
C TYR A 124 12.23 1.13 -35.89
N SER A 125 11.63 1.38 -37.04
CA SER A 125 10.27 1.89 -37.17
C SER A 125 9.31 0.71 -37.31
N CYS A 126 8.22 0.71 -36.54
CA CYS A 126 7.16 -0.29 -36.65
C CYS A 126 6.19 0.03 -37.77
N ALA A 127 5.95 -0.94 -38.65
CA ALA A 127 4.81 -0.99 -39.56
C ALA A 127 3.97 -2.27 -39.26
N PRO A 128 2.64 -2.25 -39.45
CA PRO A 128 1.76 -3.32 -38.99
C PRO A 128 1.79 -4.54 -39.92
N ILE A 129 1.86 -5.74 -39.34
CA ILE A 129 1.74 -7.02 -40.06
C ILE A 129 0.42 -7.68 -39.68
N SER A 130 -0.34 -8.08 -40.72
CA SER A 130 -1.61 -8.77 -40.68
C SER A 130 -1.50 -10.19 -40.11
N SER A 131 -2.57 -10.57 -39.40
CA SER A 131 -2.82 -11.90 -38.85
C SER A 131 -2.76 -13.04 -39.87
N GLN A 132 -1.87 -14.02 -39.66
CA GLN A 132 -2.13 -15.44 -39.94
C GLN A 132 -0.99 -16.31 -39.35
N ASN A 133 -1.42 -17.27 -38.49
CA ASN A 133 -0.74 -18.52 -38.10
C ASN A 133 0.65 -18.43 -37.43
N ILE A 134 0.66 -18.36 -36.08
CA ILE A 134 1.75 -18.93 -35.29
C ILE A 134 1.13 -19.68 -34.11
N GLU A 135 1.19 -20.99 -34.11
CA GLU A 135 1.02 -21.89 -32.96
C GLU A 135 2.36 -22.17 -32.27
N PRO A 136 2.37 -22.79 -31.06
CA PRO A 136 2.88 -22.20 -29.84
C PRO A 136 4.22 -22.84 -29.42
N GLU A 137 5.23 -22.04 -29.15
CA GLU A 137 6.41 -22.44 -28.37
C GLU A 137 6.58 -21.57 -27.11
N MET A 138 5.69 -21.76 -26.13
CA MET A 138 5.86 -21.21 -24.78
C MET A 138 5.32 -22.15 -23.69
N GLU A 139 5.84 -23.37 -23.65
CA GLU A 139 5.58 -24.32 -22.56
C GLU A 139 6.88 -24.79 -21.90
N ALA A 140 7.73 -23.92 -21.41
CA ALA A 140 8.93 -24.35 -20.71
C ALA A 140 9.39 -23.41 -19.58
N CYS A 141 8.48 -22.78 -18.85
CA CYS A 141 8.93 -21.96 -17.72
C CYS A 141 7.92 -21.85 -16.58
N CYS A 142 7.45 -22.96 -16.01
CA CYS A 142 6.80 -22.95 -14.69
C CYS A 142 6.82 -24.32 -14.04
N MET A 143 7.99 -24.75 -13.56
CA MET A 143 8.07 -25.73 -12.47
C MET A 143 8.85 -25.08 -11.34
N MET A 144 8.16 -24.37 -10.47
CA MET A 144 8.69 -23.95 -9.17
C MET A 144 8.40 -25.02 -8.13
N ALA A 145 9.45 -25.52 -7.50
CA ALA A 145 9.34 -26.34 -6.30
C ALA A 145 8.92 -25.46 -5.11
N PRO A 146 8.16 -26.00 -4.14
CA PRO A 146 7.75 -25.23 -2.96
C PRO A 146 8.94 -24.87 -2.08
N SER A 147 8.98 -23.62 -1.62
CA SER A 147 9.95 -23.12 -0.65
C SER A 147 9.82 -23.84 0.70
N PRO A 148 10.91 -24.09 1.43
CA PRO A 148 10.84 -24.69 2.77
C PRO A 148 10.20 -23.72 3.77
N SER A 149 9.19 -24.20 4.48
CA SER A 149 8.46 -23.50 5.51
C SER A 149 9.27 -23.32 6.78
N ILE A 150 9.33 -22.10 7.32
CA ILE A 150 9.89 -21.80 8.63
C ILE A 150 8.74 -21.78 9.65
N GLY A 151 8.76 -22.71 10.60
CA GLY A 151 7.68 -22.93 11.55
C GLY A 151 7.51 -21.83 12.61
N ASN A 152 6.29 -21.70 13.11
CA ASN A 152 5.88 -20.84 14.22
C ASN A 152 6.55 -21.24 15.54
N GLY A 153 7.67 -20.61 15.88
CA GLY A 153 8.39 -20.84 17.15
C GLY A 153 9.40 -19.75 17.49
N TYR A 154 9.38 -18.64 16.76
CA TYR A 154 10.37 -17.58 16.93
C TYR A 154 9.85 -16.46 17.85
N SER A 155 10.81 -15.88 18.61
CA SER A 155 10.56 -14.65 19.39
C SER A 155 10.11 -13.49 18.48
N PRO A 156 9.42 -12.47 19.00
CA PRO A 156 9.03 -11.29 18.23
C PRO A 156 10.19 -10.63 17.46
N GLU A 157 11.40 -10.66 18.03
CA GLU A 157 12.62 -10.14 17.40
C GLU A 157 13.04 -10.96 16.17
N LEU A 158 12.93 -12.30 16.23
CA LEU A 158 13.21 -13.17 15.10
C LEU A 158 12.14 -13.02 13.98
N ARG A 159 10.89 -12.70 14.34
CA ARG A 159 9.88 -12.33 13.35
C ARG A 159 10.24 -11.04 12.61
N ALA A 160 10.68 -10.01 13.33
CA ALA A 160 11.10 -8.75 12.72
C ALA A 160 12.34 -8.92 11.83
N ILE A 161 13.31 -9.76 12.24
CA ILE A 161 14.48 -10.11 11.43
C ILE A 161 14.05 -10.89 10.18
N ASN A 162 13.11 -11.80 10.30
CA ASN A 162 12.57 -12.55 9.15
C ASN A 162 11.75 -11.65 8.20
N MET A 163 11.10 -10.58 8.70
CA MET A 163 10.46 -9.57 7.86
C MET A 163 11.47 -8.82 6.98
N LEU A 164 12.71 -8.69 7.43
CA LEU A 164 13.80 -8.03 6.71
C LEU A 164 14.78 -9.00 6.04
N SER A 165 14.64 -10.30 6.30
CA SER A 165 15.49 -11.30 5.68
C SER A 165 15.13 -11.49 4.21
N PRO A 166 16.10 -11.57 3.30
CA PRO A 166 15.82 -11.86 1.91
C PRO A 166 15.12 -13.22 1.79
N SER A 167 14.05 -13.28 1.02
CA SER A 167 13.51 -14.57 0.58
C SER A 167 14.61 -15.37 -0.09
N PRO A 168 14.73 -16.70 0.12
CA PRO A 168 15.74 -17.49 -0.56
C PRO A 168 15.53 -17.34 -2.07
N ILE A 169 16.48 -16.68 -2.73
CA ILE A 169 16.46 -16.44 -4.18
C ILE A 169 16.75 -17.80 -4.82
N ASN A 170 15.73 -18.44 -5.39
CA ASN A 170 15.93 -19.58 -6.28
C ASN A 170 16.69 -19.10 -7.52
N GLY A 171 17.63 -19.92 -8.03
CA GLY A 171 18.48 -19.59 -9.18
C GLY A 171 17.72 -19.15 -10.46
N ALA A 172 16.43 -19.49 -10.58
CA ALA A 172 15.52 -18.99 -11.62
C ALA A 172 15.33 -17.45 -11.56
N THR A 173 15.29 -16.86 -10.36
CA THR A 173 15.06 -15.43 -10.18
C THR A 173 16.19 -14.54 -10.71
N ILE A 174 17.43 -15.03 -10.71
CA ILE A 174 18.57 -14.29 -11.29
C ILE A 174 18.51 -14.32 -12.83
N ALA A 175 18.08 -15.43 -13.42
CA ALA A 175 17.85 -15.52 -14.86
C ALA A 175 16.68 -14.63 -15.31
N ASP A 176 15.59 -14.55 -14.52
CA ASP A 176 14.47 -13.65 -14.74
C ASP A 176 14.85 -12.17 -14.58
N MET A 177 15.77 -11.84 -13.65
CA MET A 177 16.34 -10.49 -13.51
C MET A 177 17.17 -10.07 -14.72
N LEU A 178 17.80 -11.01 -15.41
CA LEU A 178 18.61 -10.76 -16.59
C LEU A 178 17.78 -10.75 -17.89
N THR A 179 16.57 -11.29 -17.87
CA THR A 179 15.69 -11.41 -19.05
C THR A 179 14.47 -10.50 -19.00
N ASN A 180 14.02 -10.08 -17.82
CA ASN A 180 12.91 -9.14 -17.64
C ASN A 180 13.45 -7.74 -17.48
N GLY A 181 13.00 -6.87 -18.36
CA GLY A 181 13.41 -5.51 -18.58
C GLY A 181 13.69 -4.65 -17.34
N ALA A 182 14.32 -3.53 -17.59
CA ALA A 182 14.75 -2.53 -16.62
C ALA A 182 13.67 -2.28 -15.54
N ASP A 183 14.13 -2.17 -14.27
CA ASP A 183 13.35 -1.63 -13.17
C ASP A 183 12.70 -0.31 -13.60
N THR A 184 11.37 -0.32 -13.74
CA THR A 184 10.59 0.82 -14.21
C THR A 184 9.78 1.50 -13.10
N GLU A 185 10.08 1.19 -11.83
CA GLU A 185 9.44 1.87 -10.69
C GLU A 185 9.65 3.38 -10.76
N SER A 186 8.59 4.14 -10.51
CA SER A 186 8.63 5.60 -10.50
C SER A 186 8.13 6.16 -9.17
N TYR A 187 8.82 7.19 -8.69
CA TYR A 187 8.54 7.93 -7.47
C TYR A 187 8.67 9.43 -7.74
N PHE A 188 7.93 10.25 -7.00
CA PHE A 188 8.15 11.70 -7.04
C PHE A 188 9.53 12.02 -6.47
N HIS A 189 10.30 12.84 -7.18
CA HIS A 189 11.58 13.32 -6.69
C HIS A 189 11.41 14.16 -5.41
N ILE A 190 12.24 13.88 -4.41
CA ILE A 190 12.24 14.56 -3.12
C ILE A 190 13.42 15.53 -3.06
N GLU A 191 13.13 16.84 -2.98
CA GLU A 191 14.12 17.89 -2.77
C GLU A 191 14.11 18.35 -1.31
N GLU A 192 15.14 17.95 -0.54
CA GLU A 192 15.26 18.28 0.88
C GLU A 192 15.50 19.77 1.09
N LYS A 193 14.70 20.38 1.97
CA LYS A 193 14.82 21.77 2.39
C LYS A 193 15.63 21.89 3.67
N GLY A 194 16.56 22.86 3.71
CA GLY A 194 17.31 23.20 4.89
C GLY A 194 16.53 24.09 5.88
N PHE A 195 17.24 24.56 6.91
CA PHE A 195 16.69 25.51 7.87
C PHE A 195 16.21 26.80 7.20
N GLN A 196 15.02 27.23 7.56
CA GLN A 196 14.42 28.49 7.12
C GLN A 196 14.39 29.47 8.30
N LYS A 197 14.83 30.69 8.07
CA LYS A 197 14.79 31.74 9.08
C LYS A 197 13.35 32.20 9.29
N VAL A 198 12.92 32.30 10.56
CA VAL A 198 11.58 32.75 10.91
C VAL A 198 11.30 34.18 10.44
N THR A 199 12.34 35.06 10.43
CA THR A 199 12.23 36.42 9.90
C THR A 199 11.87 36.49 8.42
N ASP A 200 12.31 35.50 7.62
CA ASP A 200 12.10 35.46 6.18
C ASP A 200 10.82 34.69 5.82
N SER A 201 10.53 33.65 6.59
CA SER A 201 9.36 32.78 6.43
C SER A 201 8.79 32.41 7.80
N PRO A 202 7.90 33.22 8.37
CA PRO A 202 7.37 32.98 9.72
C PRO A 202 6.41 31.79 9.79
N THR A 203 5.95 31.29 8.66
CA THR A 203 4.99 30.18 8.57
C THR A 203 5.51 29.02 7.75
N SER A 204 5.26 27.82 8.22
CA SER A 204 5.44 26.57 7.48
C SER A 204 4.08 25.93 7.24
N SER A 205 3.67 25.80 5.98
CA SER A 205 2.36 25.27 5.62
C SER A 205 2.51 24.05 4.73
N PHE A 206 1.67 23.04 4.95
CA PHE A 206 1.70 21.80 4.18
C PHE A 206 0.31 21.14 4.10
N ARG A 207 0.11 20.35 3.04
CA ARG A 207 -1.01 19.43 2.96
C ARG A 207 -0.74 18.25 3.89
N THR A 208 -1.69 17.94 4.77
CA THR A 208 -1.56 16.78 5.65
C THR A 208 -1.73 15.49 4.85
N THR A 209 -1.18 14.40 5.38
CA THR A 209 -1.36 13.06 4.85
C THR A 209 -1.49 12.05 5.97
N CYS A 210 -2.28 10.99 5.74
CA CYS A 210 -2.32 9.80 6.59
C CYS A 210 -1.82 8.57 5.82
N ASN A 211 -1.19 8.76 4.67
CA ASN A 211 -0.65 7.69 3.83
C ASN A 211 0.50 6.97 4.54
N THR A 212 0.70 5.69 4.19
CA THR A 212 1.71 4.82 4.77
C THR A 212 2.44 3.97 3.72
N ALA A 213 2.28 4.29 2.43
CA ALA A 213 2.80 3.48 1.34
C ALA A 213 4.33 3.32 1.38
N SER A 214 5.03 4.35 1.86
CA SER A 214 6.49 4.35 1.97
C SER A 214 7.03 3.19 2.81
N ILE A 215 6.30 2.78 3.88
CA ILE A 215 6.72 1.63 4.70
C ILE A 215 6.61 0.32 3.93
N GLY A 216 5.52 0.12 3.18
CA GLY A 216 5.35 -1.06 2.32
C GLY A 216 6.40 -1.13 1.21
N ASN A 217 6.71 0.01 0.58
CA ASN A 217 7.74 0.11 -0.44
C ASN A 217 9.14 -0.20 0.12
N LEU A 218 9.48 0.39 1.27
CA LEU A 218 10.76 0.14 1.97
C LEU A 218 10.90 -1.33 2.36
N MET A 219 9.86 -1.90 2.98
CA MET A 219 9.84 -3.32 3.37
C MET A 219 10.00 -4.24 2.16
N ASN A 220 9.34 -3.92 1.05
CA ASN A 220 9.41 -4.68 -0.18
C ASN A 220 10.82 -4.66 -0.78
N GLN A 221 11.46 -3.47 -0.86
CA GLN A 221 12.84 -3.35 -1.34
C GLN A 221 13.81 -4.15 -0.45
N LEU A 222 13.66 -4.05 0.87
CA LEU A 222 14.51 -4.76 1.83
C LEU A 222 14.36 -6.30 1.77
N ARG A 223 13.12 -6.82 1.64
CA ARG A 223 12.84 -8.26 1.51
C ARG A 223 13.48 -8.86 0.26
N HIS A 224 13.50 -8.10 -0.83
CA HIS A 224 14.09 -8.55 -2.09
C HIS A 224 15.57 -8.19 -2.24
N SER A 225 16.23 -7.75 -1.16
CA SER A 225 17.65 -7.34 -1.17
C SER A 225 17.97 -6.30 -2.24
N ARG A 226 17.02 -5.41 -2.53
CA ARG A 226 17.18 -4.34 -3.51
C ARG A 226 17.80 -3.11 -2.86
N ALA A 227 18.47 -2.30 -3.66
CA ALA A 227 18.88 -0.98 -3.22
C ALA A 227 17.64 -0.12 -2.94
N ILE A 228 17.65 0.56 -1.80
CA ILE A 228 16.57 1.48 -1.43
C ILE A 228 16.69 2.70 -2.35
N LYS A 229 15.57 3.06 -2.99
CA LYS A 229 15.49 4.28 -3.79
C LYS A 229 15.17 5.45 -2.83
N PRO A 230 16.05 6.46 -2.72
CA PRO A 230 15.84 7.59 -1.78
C PRO A 230 14.46 8.24 -1.93
N ASP A 231 13.99 8.43 -3.16
CA ASP A 231 12.69 9.02 -3.47
C ASP A 231 11.48 8.15 -3.06
N SER A 232 11.69 6.86 -2.72
CA SER A 232 10.63 5.99 -2.18
C SER A 232 10.38 6.18 -0.69
N VAL A 233 11.26 6.90 0.01
CA VAL A 233 11.24 7.05 1.47
C VAL A 233 10.66 8.41 1.85
N ARG A 234 9.38 8.49 2.12
CA ARG A 234 8.70 9.68 2.63
C ARG A 234 8.63 9.62 4.15
N ILE A 235 9.38 10.51 4.82
CA ILE A 235 9.53 10.51 6.29
C ILE A 235 8.18 10.64 7.00
N GLU A 236 7.30 11.51 6.50
CA GLU A 236 5.96 11.68 7.02
C GLU A 236 5.14 10.37 7.00
N GLU A 237 5.31 9.55 5.99
CA GLU A 237 4.58 8.27 5.88
C GLU A 237 5.18 7.18 6.78
N LEU A 238 6.49 7.25 7.07
CA LEU A 238 7.10 6.40 8.10
C LEU A 238 6.55 6.75 9.48
N MET A 239 6.43 8.05 9.80
CA MET A 239 5.82 8.50 11.05
C MET A 239 4.36 8.06 11.15
N ASN A 240 3.56 8.26 10.10
CA ASN A 240 2.12 7.94 10.07
C ASN A 240 1.80 6.44 10.17
N PHE A 241 2.77 5.57 9.93
CA PHE A 241 2.59 4.12 10.07
C PHE A 241 2.40 3.69 11.53
N PHE A 242 2.97 4.43 12.48
CA PHE A 242 2.90 4.12 13.90
C PHE A 242 1.69 4.78 14.57
N ASP A 243 1.35 4.30 15.76
CA ASP A 243 0.25 4.82 16.57
C ASP A 243 0.82 5.65 17.73
N TYR A 244 0.19 6.79 17.98
CA TYR A 244 0.64 7.79 18.97
C TYR A 244 -0.38 7.94 20.09
N ASP A 245 0.08 8.19 21.30
CA ASP A 245 -0.80 8.51 22.44
C ASP A 245 -1.27 9.97 22.34
N ILE A 246 -2.27 10.19 21.49
CA ILE A 246 -2.94 11.47 21.32
C ILE A 246 -4.35 11.33 21.87
N ALA A 247 -4.71 12.19 22.81
CA ALA A 247 -6.00 12.19 23.45
C ALA A 247 -7.16 12.23 22.44
N ALA A 248 -8.20 11.46 22.68
CA ALA A 248 -9.44 11.56 21.92
C ALA A 248 -10.09 12.94 22.15
N SER A 249 -10.81 13.44 21.16
CA SER A 249 -11.57 14.68 21.23
C SER A 249 -12.96 14.49 20.62
N ASP A 250 -13.92 15.28 21.05
CA ASP A 250 -15.23 15.37 20.42
C ASP A 250 -15.20 16.18 19.12
N ASP A 251 -14.14 16.95 18.91
CA ASP A 251 -13.91 17.68 17.66
C ASP A 251 -13.54 16.71 16.52
N ILE A 252 -13.96 17.05 15.30
CA ILE A 252 -13.66 16.24 14.09
C ILE A 252 -12.16 16.03 13.89
N VAL A 253 -11.36 17.04 14.25
CA VAL A 253 -9.90 17.00 14.19
C VAL A 253 -9.34 17.58 15.47
N ASN A 254 -8.37 16.94 16.09
CA ASN A 254 -7.68 17.38 17.31
C ASN A 254 -6.19 17.62 17.02
N ILE A 255 -5.62 18.68 17.61
CA ILE A 255 -4.20 19.02 17.51
C ILE A 255 -3.50 18.70 18.83
N HIS A 256 -2.46 17.89 18.77
CA HIS A 256 -1.48 17.72 19.84
C HIS A 256 -0.14 18.30 19.38
N ALA A 257 0.42 19.23 20.14
CA ALA A 257 1.72 19.82 19.80
C ALA A 257 2.56 20.01 21.06
N GLU A 258 3.84 19.65 20.98
CA GLU A 258 4.79 19.72 22.08
C GLU A 258 6.19 20.04 21.56
N ILE A 259 6.94 20.83 22.33
CA ILE A 259 8.36 21.12 22.09
C ILE A 259 9.20 20.44 23.17
N CYS A 260 10.28 19.78 22.75
CA CYS A 260 11.23 19.12 23.65
C CYS A 260 12.67 19.33 23.19
N ASP A 261 13.64 18.96 24.04
CA ASP A 261 15.05 18.99 23.68
C ASP A 261 15.39 17.94 22.62
N LYS A 262 16.14 18.35 21.58
CA LYS A 262 16.73 17.38 20.66
C LYS A 262 17.92 16.71 21.36
N PRO A 263 17.98 15.36 21.43
CA PRO A 263 19.08 14.65 22.05
C PRO A 263 20.46 15.08 21.50
N ASN A 264 21.44 15.29 22.39
CA ASN A 264 22.82 15.66 22.05
C ASN A 264 22.97 16.93 21.18
N SER A 265 21.98 17.82 21.18
CA SER A 265 21.95 19.05 20.39
C SER A 265 21.51 20.25 21.26
N LYS A 266 21.82 21.47 20.79
CA LYS A 266 21.20 22.68 21.32
C LYS A 266 19.84 23.00 20.73
N ASN A 267 19.50 22.32 19.62
CA ASN A 267 18.23 22.50 18.93
C ASN A 267 17.09 21.87 19.75
N LYS A 268 15.88 22.25 19.43
CA LYS A 268 14.65 21.64 19.94
C LYS A 268 13.95 20.88 18.85
N LEU A 269 13.07 19.98 19.26
CA LEU A 269 12.12 19.29 18.37
C LEU A 269 10.71 19.79 18.67
N LEU A 270 9.93 20.08 17.64
CA LEU A 270 8.50 20.31 17.74
C LEU A 270 7.78 19.10 17.11
N PHE A 271 7.09 18.34 17.94
CA PHE A 271 6.17 17.30 17.50
C PHE A 271 4.78 17.91 17.28
N VAL A 272 4.16 17.61 16.14
CA VAL A 272 2.80 17.99 15.81
C VAL A 272 2.04 16.73 15.39
N GLY A 273 1.05 16.33 16.18
CA GLY A 273 0.13 15.25 15.88
C GLY A 273 -1.28 15.81 15.63
N VAL A 274 -1.85 15.46 14.49
CA VAL A 274 -3.24 15.80 14.14
C VAL A 274 -4.03 14.50 14.09
N LYS A 275 -5.03 14.34 14.96
CA LYS A 275 -5.84 13.12 15.07
C LYS A 275 -7.26 13.37 14.64
N GLY A 276 -7.77 12.53 13.75
CA GLY A 276 -9.19 12.49 13.38
C GLY A 276 -10.03 11.82 14.48
N LYS A 277 -11.24 12.32 14.68
CA LYS A 277 -12.22 11.73 15.61
C LYS A 277 -12.47 10.26 15.26
N GLU A 278 -12.56 9.42 16.27
CA GLU A 278 -13.01 8.04 16.10
C GLU A 278 -14.54 8.00 16.05
N GLU A 279 -15.09 7.64 14.92
CA GLU A 279 -16.54 7.50 14.69
C GLU A 279 -16.91 6.03 14.45
N ALA A 280 -18.11 5.66 14.89
CA ALA A 280 -18.67 4.36 14.56
C ALA A 280 -18.83 4.22 13.05
N MET A 281 -18.59 3.01 12.52
CA MET A 281 -18.76 2.73 11.10
C MET A 281 -20.21 2.96 10.67
N LYS A 282 -20.39 3.80 9.67
CA LYS A 282 -21.66 4.05 8.98
C LYS A 282 -21.96 2.95 7.96
N LYS A 283 -23.17 2.94 7.41
CA LYS A 283 -23.52 2.10 6.27
C LYS A 283 -22.58 2.34 5.10
N GLN A 284 -22.17 1.26 4.45
CA GLN A 284 -21.14 1.29 3.43
C GLN A 284 -21.70 0.93 2.05
N ASN A 285 -21.26 1.68 1.06
CA ASN A 285 -21.36 1.39 -0.37
C ASN A 285 -19.93 1.34 -0.91
N ILE A 286 -19.40 0.13 -1.05
CA ILE A 286 -18.01 -0.12 -1.45
C ILE A 286 -17.99 -0.65 -2.87
N VAL A 287 -17.17 -0.04 -3.71
CA VAL A 287 -16.85 -0.55 -5.05
C VAL A 287 -15.39 -0.99 -5.04
N LEU A 288 -15.15 -2.27 -5.21
CA LEU A 288 -13.80 -2.83 -5.42
C LEU A 288 -13.49 -2.83 -6.91
N LEU A 289 -12.41 -2.17 -7.29
CA LEU A 289 -11.88 -2.14 -8.64
C LEU A 289 -10.52 -2.83 -8.64
N LEU A 290 -10.47 -4.03 -9.22
CA LEU A 290 -9.30 -4.91 -9.18
C LEU A 290 -8.57 -4.92 -10.52
N ASP A 291 -7.30 -4.64 -10.49
CA ASP A 291 -6.40 -4.86 -11.61
C ASP A 291 -6.15 -6.35 -11.79
N THR A 292 -6.57 -6.89 -12.93
CA THR A 292 -6.35 -8.30 -13.29
C THR A 292 -5.43 -8.46 -14.49
N SER A 293 -4.58 -7.46 -14.77
CA SER A 293 -3.55 -7.52 -15.79
C SER A 293 -2.45 -8.54 -15.46
N GLY A 294 -1.67 -8.93 -16.46
CA GLY A 294 -0.62 -9.94 -16.32
C GLY A 294 0.45 -9.58 -15.30
N SER A 295 0.76 -8.28 -15.12
CA SER A 295 1.71 -7.78 -14.12
C SER A 295 1.29 -8.07 -12.67
N MET A 296 -0.03 -8.17 -12.44
CA MET A 296 -0.59 -8.51 -11.13
C MET A 296 -0.53 -10.00 -10.77
N SER A 297 0.02 -10.86 -11.63
CA SER A 297 0.02 -12.32 -11.39
C SER A 297 0.73 -12.72 -10.10
N SER A 298 1.85 -12.08 -9.76
CA SER A 298 2.57 -12.31 -8.49
C SER A 298 1.80 -11.80 -7.27
N ASN A 299 0.89 -10.86 -7.46
CA ASN A 299 0.14 -10.19 -6.39
C ASN A 299 -1.30 -10.71 -6.26
N ALA A 300 -1.69 -11.67 -7.08
CA ALA A 300 -3.05 -12.22 -7.12
C ALA A 300 -3.54 -12.67 -5.74
N ASN A 301 -2.67 -13.34 -4.98
CA ASN A 301 -3.00 -13.87 -3.67
C ASN A 301 -3.24 -12.78 -2.64
N ILE A 302 -2.33 -11.80 -2.56
CA ILE A 302 -2.48 -10.69 -1.61
C ILE A 302 -3.66 -9.80 -1.98
N MET A 303 -3.93 -9.60 -3.27
CA MET A 303 -5.11 -8.87 -3.75
C MET A 303 -6.41 -9.56 -3.31
N LYS A 304 -6.52 -10.88 -3.48
CA LYS A 304 -7.70 -11.65 -3.07
C LYS A 304 -7.86 -11.67 -1.54
N LYS A 305 -6.77 -11.79 -0.78
CA LYS A 305 -6.79 -11.66 0.68
C LYS A 305 -7.27 -10.26 1.10
N THR A 306 -6.78 -9.21 0.45
CA THR A 306 -7.20 -7.83 0.74
C THR A 306 -8.69 -7.63 0.46
N MET A 307 -9.20 -8.15 -0.66
CA MET A 307 -10.61 -8.14 -0.99
C MET A 307 -11.44 -8.83 0.11
N MET A 308 -11.06 -10.03 0.54
CA MET A 308 -11.79 -10.76 1.59
C MET A 308 -11.67 -10.07 2.95
N THR A 309 -10.57 -9.39 3.24
CA THR A 309 -10.43 -8.56 4.45
C THR A 309 -11.42 -7.39 4.44
N VAL A 310 -11.56 -6.68 3.31
CA VAL A 310 -12.57 -5.62 3.15
C VAL A 310 -13.97 -6.18 3.35
N VAL A 311 -14.31 -7.30 2.69
CA VAL A 311 -15.62 -7.95 2.81
C VAL A 311 -15.94 -8.35 4.26
N SER A 312 -14.96 -8.85 5.01
CA SER A 312 -15.14 -9.25 6.42
C SER A 312 -15.50 -8.09 7.36
N LYS A 313 -15.19 -6.84 6.95
CA LYS A 313 -15.51 -5.62 7.71
C LYS A 313 -16.85 -5.01 7.31
N MET A 314 -17.48 -5.49 6.25
CA MET A 314 -18.79 -5.03 5.83
C MET A 314 -19.89 -5.65 6.68
N GLN A 315 -20.93 -4.88 6.93
CA GLN A 315 -22.06 -5.26 7.78
C GLN A 315 -23.26 -5.69 6.93
N GLU A 316 -24.18 -6.43 7.56
CA GLU A 316 -25.44 -6.81 6.89
C GLU A 316 -26.20 -5.59 6.37
N GLY A 317 -26.55 -5.63 5.10
CA GLY A 317 -27.22 -4.56 4.36
C GLY A 317 -26.30 -3.53 3.71
N ASP A 318 -24.98 -3.61 3.92
CA ASP A 318 -24.00 -2.85 3.14
C ASP A 318 -24.07 -3.28 1.67
N THR A 319 -23.51 -2.45 0.78
CA THR A 319 -23.56 -2.70 -0.65
C THR A 319 -22.15 -2.90 -1.20
N LEU A 320 -21.93 -3.99 -1.93
CA LEU A 320 -20.67 -4.30 -2.60
C LEU A 320 -20.89 -4.31 -4.12
N SER A 321 -20.07 -3.55 -4.83
CA SER A 321 -19.83 -3.74 -6.27
C SER A 321 -18.41 -4.22 -6.49
N LEU A 322 -18.21 -5.13 -7.45
CA LEU A 322 -16.92 -5.71 -7.76
C LEU A 322 -16.70 -5.69 -9.27
N ILE A 323 -15.65 -5.01 -9.67
CA ILE A 323 -15.25 -4.83 -11.06
C ILE A 323 -13.80 -5.31 -11.18
N THR A 324 -13.50 -6.08 -12.21
CA THR A 324 -12.12 -6.38 -12.62
C THR A 324 -11.84 -5.68 -13.94
N TYR A 325 -10.62 -5.23 -14.14
CA TYR A 325 -10.20 -4.66 -15.41
C TYR A 325 -8.85 -5.23 -15.87
N SER A 326 -8.75 -5.44 -17.16
CA SER A 326 -7.53 -5.80 -17.88
C SER A 326 -7.63 -5.27 -19.32
N ASN A 327 -7.87 -6.11 -20.34
CA ASN A 327 -8.18 -5.66 -21.69
C ASN A 327 -9.53 -4.94 -21.78
N ASN A 328 -10.50 -5.38 -20.98
CA ASN A 328 -11.84 -4.80 -20.81
C ASN A 328 -12.19 -4.83 -19.32
N ASP A 329 -13.17 -4.03 -18.91
CA ASP A 329 -13.76 -4.14 -17.59
C ASP A 329 -14.81 -5.27 -17.55
N HIS A 330 -14.80 -6.02 -16.46
CA HIS A 330 -15.77 -7.06 -16.18
C HIS A 330 -16.47 -6.78 -14.86
N THR A 331 -17.79 -6.58 -14.93
CA THR A 331 -18.64 -6.46 -13.74
C THR A 331 -18.91 -7.84 -13.18
N ILE A 332 -18.46 -8.10 -11.95
CA ILE A 332 -18.75 -9.32 -11.21
C ILE A 332 -19.99 -9.14 -10.33
N PHE A 333 -20.04 -8.01 -9.62
CA PHE A 333 -21.18 -7.59 -8.82
C PHE A 333 -21.53 -6.13 -9.07
N HIS A 334 -22.82 -5.83 -9.18
CA HIS A 334 -23.35 -4.47 -9.22
C HIS A 334 -24.39 -4.30 -8.12
N GLY A 335 -23.96 -3.79 -6.98
CA GLY A 335 -24.81 -3.51 -5.83
C GLY A 335 -25.28 -4.74 -5.03
N LEU A 336 -24.41 -5.74 -4.88
CA LEU A 336 -24.69 -6.91 -4.05
C LEU A 336 -24.87 -6.49 -2.60
N LYS A 337 -26.02 -6.83 -2.00
CA LYS A 337 -26.27 -6.60 -0.57
C LYS A 337 -25.55 -7.66 0.26
N ILE A 338 -24.79 -7.20 1.25
CA ILE A 338 -24.06 -8.08 2.17
C ILE A 338 -25.04 -8.73 3.12
N ASN A 339 -24.98 -10.05 3.19
CA ASN A 339 -25.68 -10.92 4.15
C ASN A 339 -24.91 -12.25 4.25
N LYS A 340 -25.38 -13.18 5.06
CA LYS A 340 -24.72 -14.47 5.26
C LYS A 340 -24.58 -15.30 3.97
N ASP A 341 -25.60 -15.25 3.10
CA ASP A 341 -25.62 -16.04 1.86
C ASP A 341 -24.73 -15.40 0.78
N SER A 342 -24.59 -14.06 0.80
CA SER A 342 -23.76 -13.34 -0.15
C SER A 342 -22.26 -13.67 -0.01
N ILE A 343 -21.79 -14.03 1.21
CA ILE A 343 -20.37 -14.40 1.42
C ILE A 343 -20.00 -15.62 0.59
N GLU A 344 -20.85 -16.64 0.54
CA GLU A 344 -20.60 -17.83 -0.31
C GLU A 344 -20.52 -17.47 -1.80
N THR A 345 -21.43 -16.59 -2.25
CA THR A 345 -21.41 -16.09 -3.63
C THR A 345 -20.16 -15.29 -3.93
N ILE A 346 -19.69 -14.47 -2.99
CA ILE A 346 -18.45 -13.70 -3.14
C ILE A 346 -17.24 -14.63 -3.25
N ILE A 347 -17.14 -15.65 -2.38
CA ILE A 347 -16.08 -16.66 -2.43
C ILE A 347 -16.09 -17.37 -3.79
N GLU A 348 -17.25 -17.88 -4.23
CA GLU A 348 -17.38 -18.56 -5.52
C GLU A 348 -16.92 -17.67 -6.68
N LYS A 349 -17.37 -16.42 -6.72
CA LYS A 349 -17.02 -15.49 -7.79
C LYS A 349 -15.57 -15.00 -7.74
N MET A 350 -15.01 -14.82 -6.55
CA MET A 350 -13.57 -14.53 -6.40
C MET A 350 -12.72 -15.63 -7.02
N LEU A 351 -13.15 -16.89 -6.94
CA LEU A 351 -12.46 -18.03 -7.53
C LEU A 351 -12.47 -18.00 -9.07
N GLU A 352 -13.48 -17.37 -9.67
CA GLU A 352 -13.56 -17.19 -11.12
C GLU A 352 -12.65 -16.08 -11.66
N ILE A 353 -12.06 -15.21 -10.78
CA ILE A 353 -11.20 -14.12 -11.21
C ILE A 353 -9.86 -14.67 -11.71
N VAL A 354 -9.58 -14.46 -12.98
CA VAL A 354 -8.34 -14.84 -13.65
C VAL A 354 -7.48 -13.60 -13.89
N ILE A 355 -6.20 -13.70 -13.57
CA ILE A 355 -5.22 -12.62 -13.78
C ILE A 355 -4.56 -12.87 -15.14
N THR A 356 -4.88 -12.05 -16.14
CA THR A 356 -4.36 -12.18 -17.51
C THR A 356 -4.63 -10.94 -18.35
N GLY A 357 -3.86 -10.73 -19.41
CA GLY A 357 -4.11 -9.68 -20.41
C GLY A 357 -3.26 -8.41 -20.19
N CYS A 358 -3.56 -7.37 -20.99
CA CYS A 358 -2.95 -6.05 -20.92
C CYS A 358 -3.82 -5.12 -20.05
N THR A 359 -3.28 -3.98 -19.66
CA THR A 359 -3.97 -3.04 -18.75
C THR A 359 -4.70 -1.95 -19.55
N ASN A 360 -6.04 -1.86 -19.42
CA ASN A 360 -6.86 -0.74 -19.88
C ASN A 360 -7.73 -0.25 -18.70
N GLY A 361 -7.23 0.69 -17.92
CA GLY A 361 -7.82 1.05 -16.62
C GLY A 361 -8.83 2.21 -16.63
N SER A 362 -8.93 3.03 -17.72
CA SER A 362 -9.79 4.22 -17.74
C SER A 362 -11.27 3.89 -17.61
N ASP A 363 -11.74 2.90 -18.36
CA ASP A 363 -13.14 2.51 -18.41
C ASP A 363 -13.59 1.90 -17.07
N GLY A 364 -12.67 1.15 -16.41
CA GLY A 364 -12.91 0.58 -15.09
C GLY A 364 -13.17 1.63 -14.00
N ILE A 365 -12.41 2.73 -14.00
CA ILE A 365 -12.61 3.83 -13.04
C ILE A 365 -13.95 4.53 -13.28
N GLU A 366 -14.32 4.81 -14.53
CA GLU A 366 -15.63 5.42 -14.86
C GLU A 366 -16.78 4.52 -14.42
N THR A 367 -16.70 3.23 -14.72
CA THR A 367 -17.68 2.22 -14.31
C THR A 367 -17.78 2.14 -12.79
N ALA A 368 -16.64 2.18 -12.06
CA ALA A 368 -16.63 2.14 -10.61
C ALA A 368 -17.34 3.34 -9.97
N TYR A 369 -17.07 4.55 -10.46
CA TYR A 369 -17.77 5.74 -9.97
C TYR A 369 -19.27 5.74 -10.30
N LYS A 370 -19.65 5.22 -11.47
CA LYS A 370 -21.06 5.04 -11.82
C LYS A 370 -21.74 4.08 -10.84
N PHE A 371 -21.14 2.93 -10.55
CA PHE A 371 -21.71 1.97 -9.60
C PHE A 371 -21.80 2.53 -8.18
N ALA A 372 -20.79 3.31 -7.76
CA ALA A 372 -20.86 4.00 -6.48
C ALA A 372 -22.01 5.04 -6.43
N ALA A 373 -22.29 5.71 -7.53
CA ALA A 373 -23.41 6.65 -7.63
C ALA A 373 -24.77 5.94 -7.65
N ASP A 374 -24.89 4.79 -8.31
CA ASP A 374 -26.14 4.02 -8.41
C ASP A 374 -26.66 3.57 -7.02
N TYR A 375 -25.76 3.37 -6.05
CA TYR A 375 -26.07 2.93 -4.69
C TYR A 375 -25.60 3.93 -3.62
N PHE A 376 -25.55 5.21 -3.97
CA PHE A 376 -25.10 6.27 -3.07
C PHE A 376 -25.91 6.32 -1.80
N ILE A 377 -25.22 6.42 -0.66
CA ILE A 377 -25.82 6.53 0.68
C ILE A 377 -25.49 7.93 1.21
N GLU A 378 -26.50 8.79 1.41
CA GLU A 378 -26.33 10.21 1.76
C GLU A 378 -25.53 10.40 3.06
N ASP A 379 -25.87 9.69 4.13
CA ASP A 379 -25.19 9.73 5.42
C ASP A 379 -24.24 8.52 5.64
N GLY A 380 -23.81 7.89 4.57
CA GLY A 380 -22.97 6.69 4.58
C GLY A 380 -21.58 6.89 4.01
N VAL A 381 -20.85 5.80 3.96
CA VAL A 381 -19.55 5.71 3.32
C VAL A 381 -19.73 5.29 1.86
N ASN A 382 -19.33 6.13 0.91
CA ASN A 382 -19.34 5.83 -0.52
C ASN A 382 -17.91 5.82 -1.03
N LYS A 383 -17.34 4.64 -1.29
CA LYS A 383 -15.91 4.48 -1.53
C LYS A 383 -15.63 3.57 -2.72
N VAL A 384 -14.75 4.01 -3.60
CA VAL A 384 -14.07 3.15 -4.57
C VAL A 384 -12.71 2.78 -3.98
N ILE A 385 -12.35 1.50 -4.02
CA ILE A 385 -11.05 0.98 -3.61
C ILE A 385 -10.40 0.36 -4.84
N LEU A 386 -9.37 1.01 -5.34
CA LEU A 386 -8.57 0.52 -6.46
C LEU A 386 -7.40 -0.31 -5.93
N MET A 387 -7.23 -1.53 -6.45
CA MET A 387 -6.09 -2.41 -6.16
C MET A 387 -5.31 -2.65 -7.46
N THR A 388 -4.05 -2.20 -7.53
CA THR A 388 -3.23 -2.21 -8.76
C THR A 388 -1.74 -2.06 -8.45
N ASP A 389 -0.86 -2.40 -9.39
CA ASP A 389 0.57 -2.09 -9.35
C ASP A 389 0.91 -0.69 -9.92
N GLY A 390 -0.10 0.01 -10.44
CA GLY A 390 0.03 1.36 -11.00
C GLY A 390 0.47 1.39 -12.46
N ASP A 391 0.69 0.26 -13.11
CA ASP A 391 0.94 0.22 -14.55
C ASP A 391 -0.37 0.41 -15.34
N LEU A 392 -0.99 1.55 -15.08
CA LEU A 392 -2.22 1.97 -15.70
C LEU A 392 -1.93 2.50 -17.10
N ASN A 393 -1.88 1.62 -18.08
CA ASN A 393 -1.80 2.00 -19.49
C ASN A 393 -3.19 2.47 -19.96
N PHE A 394 -3.51 3.72 -19.67
CA PHE A 394 -4.80 4.31 -20.00
C PHE A 394 -4.96 4.60 -21.49
N GLY A 395 -6.18 4.47 -21.98
CA GLY A 395 -6.59 5.00 -23.29
C GLY A 395 -6.48 6.53 -23.36
N ILE A 396 -6.45 7.22 -22.22
CA ILE A 396 -6.10 8.65 -22.07
C ILE A 396 -4.61 8.70 -21.71
N ASN A 397 -3.76 8.83 -22.69
CA ASN A 397 -2.29 8.70 -22.62
C ASN A 397 -1.56 9.79 -21.82
N SER A 398 -2.20 10.49 -20.88
CA SER A 398 -1.53 11.49 -20.04
C SER A 398 -2.06 11.48 -18.60
N ASN A 399 -1.15 11.65 -17.62
CA ASN A 399 -1.50 11.87 -16.23
C ASN A 399 -2.58 12.98 -16.09
N ASN A 400 -2.56 14.01 -16.92
CA ASN A 400 -3.52 15.10 -16.93
C ASN A 400 -4.97 14.68 -17.29
N GLY A 401 -5.15 13.64 -18.10
CA GLY A 401 -6.48 13.15 -18.47
C GLY A 401 -7.16 12.40 -17.33
N LEU A 402 -6.38 11.54 -16.65
CA LEU A 402 -6.84 10.79 -15.49
C LEU A 402 -7.13 11.71 -14.30
N GLU A 403 -6.27 12.69 -14.04
CA GLU A 403 -6.50 13.69 -13.01
C GLU A 403 -7.80 14.46 -13.25
N LYS A 404 -8.08 14.89 -14.48
CA LYS A 404 -9.34 15.57 -14.83
C LYS A 404 -10.55 14.68 -14.57
N LEU A 405 -10.50 13.43 -14.99
CA LEU A 405 -11.58 12.47 -14.76
C LEU A 405 -11.90 12.36 -13.27
N ILE A 406 -10.88 12.13 -12.44
CA ILE A 406 -11.06 11.96 -10.99
C ILE A 406 -11.55 13.25 -10.33
N LEU A 407 -11.02 14.42 -10.74
CA LEU A 407 -11.48 15.71 -10.24
C LEU A 407 -12.95 16.01 -10.62
N GLU A 408 -13.42 15.56 -11.77
CA GLU A 408 -14.84 15.64 -12.14
C GLU A 408 -15.69 14.71 -11.28
N LYS A 409 -15.24 13.47 -11.08
CA LYS A 409 -15.94 12.45 -10.27
C LYS A 409 -15.94 12.78 -8.78
N LYS A 410 -14.91 13.45 -8.25
CA LYS A 410 -14.86 13.96 -6.87
C LYS A 410 -16.10 14.76 -6.47
N LYS A 411 -16.71 15.49 -7.41
CA LYS A 411 -17.94 16.28 -7.16
C LYS A 411 -19.15 15.44 -6.77
N THR A 412 -19.08 14.13 -6.95
CA THR A 412 -20.16 13.19 -6.58
C THR A 412 -20.12 12.76 -5.11
N ASN A 413 -19.16 13.25 -4.31
CA ASN A 413 -18.90 12.79 -2.93
C ASN A 413 -18.62 11.28 -2.81
N VAL A 414 -18.19 10.64 -3.89
CA VAL A 414 -17.59 9.31 -3.89
C VAL A 414 -16.09 9.47 -3.81
N PHE A 415 -15.45 8.83 -2.86
CA PHE A 415 -14.01 8.94 -2.63
C PHE A 415 -13.26 7.71 -3.17
N LEU A 416 -12.03 7.92 -3.70
CA LEU A 416 -11.19 6.87 -4.25
C LEU A 416 -9.97 6.65 -3.37
N SER A 417 -9.90 5.49 -2.69
CA SER A 417 -8.66 5.03 -2.05
C SER A 417 -7.92 4.06 -2.96
N VAL A 418 -6.60 4.06 -2.85
CA VAL A 418 -5.71 3.22 -3.67
C VAL A 418 -4.90 2.30 -2.76
N ILE A 419 -4.92 1.02 -3.06
CA ILE A 419 -4.06 0.00 -2.46
C ILE A 419 -3.09 -0.46 -3.55
N GLY A 420 -1.86 0.01 -3.44
CA GLY A 420 -0.78 -0.37 -4.35
C GLY A 420 -0.23 -1.75 -4.00
N MET A 421 0.05 -2.57 -5.01
CA MET A 421 0.60 -3.91 -4.87
C MET A 421 1.63 -4.17 -5.95
N GLY A 422 2.80 -4.67 -5.62
CA GLY A 422 3.75 -5.08 -6.63
C GLY A 422 5.19 -4.62 -6.44
N ILE A 423 6.04 -5.13 -7.34
CA ILE A 423 7.49 -4.91 -7.41
C ILE A 423 7.89 -4.75 -8.88
N TRP A 424 9.03 -4.08 -9.13
CA TRP A 424 9.71 -3.89 -10.44
C TRP A 424 9.06 -2.90 -11.41
N ASN A 425 7.73 -2.84 -11.52
CA ASN A 425 6.99 -1.92 -12.38
C ASN A 425 6.08 -0.96 -11.62
N TYR A 426 6.25 -0.87 -10.30
CA TYR A 426 5.41 -0.10 -9.40
C TYR A 426 5.47 1.42 -9.70
N LYS A 427 4.31 2.05 -9.90
CA LYS A 427 4.17 3.47 -10.24
C LYS A 427 3.61 4.27 -9.08
N ASP A 428 4.42 4.43 -8.04
CA ASP A 428 4.04 5.08 -6.78
C ASP A 428 3.50 6.51 -6.99
N ASP A 429 4.18 7.30 -7.82
CA ASP A 429 3.80 8.67 -8.17
C ASP A 429 2.39 8.77 -8.78
N LYS A 430 2.02 7.82 -9.64
CA LYS A 430 0.67 7.74 -10.21
C LYS A 430 -0.36 7.37 -9.16
N LEU A 431 -0.08 6.35 -8.33
CA LEU A 431 -1.01 5.85 -7.31
C LEU A 431 -1.28 6.90 -6.24
N GLU A 432 -0.25 7.63 -5.79
CA GLU A 432 -0.39 8.75 -4.87
C GLU A 432 -1.25 9.86 -5.49
N THR A 433 -1.01 10.22 -6.76
CA THR A 433 -1.79 11.23 -7.48
C THR A 433 -3.26 10.85 -7.59
N LEU A 434 -3.58 9.58 -7.89
CA LEU A 434 -4.94 9.07 -7.98
C LEU A 434 -5.69 9.19 -6.64
N ALA A 435 -5.09 8.71 -5.56
CA ALA A 435 -5.68 8.75 -4.23
C ALA A 435 -5.92 10.20 -3.78
N LYS A 436 -4.92 11.08 -3.93
CA LYS A 436 -5.00 12.49 -3.59
C LYS A 436 -6.13 13.20 -4.33
N ASN A 437 -6.21 13.03 -5.65
CA ASN A 437 -7.23 13.69 -6.45
C ASN A 437 -8.63 13.11 -6.21
N GLY A 438 -8.70 11.84 -5.81
CA GLY A 438 -9.92 11.12 -5.44
C GLY A 438 -10.38 11.34 -3.99
N ASN A 439 -9.74 12.21 -3.21
CA ASN A 439 -10.01 12.38 -1.77
C ASN A 439 -9.97 11.04 -1.02
N GLY A 440 -9.01 10.21 -1.31
CA GLY A 440 -8.80 8.92 -0.64
C GLY A 440 -7.39 8.79 -0.11
N ASN A 441 -7.13 7.66 0.55
CA ASN A 441 -5.85 7.32 1.13
C ASN A 441 -5.08 6.39 0.20
N TYR A 442 -3.76 6.45 0.29
CA TYR A 442 -2.84 5.58 -0.42
C TYR A 442 -2.02 4.74 0.55
N CYS A 443 -2.01 3.43 0.32
CA CYS A 443 -1.14 2.49 1.03
C CYS A 443 -0.59 1.44 0.06
N ALA A 444 0.54 0.83 0.42
CA ALA A 444 1.13 -0.30 -0.30
C ALA A 444 1.03 -1.56 0.55
N ILE A 445 0.60 -2.67 -0.06
CA ILE A 445 0.40 -3.97 0.59
C ILE A 445 1.05 -5.06 -0.27
N ASN A 446 2.06 -5.72 0.26
CA ASN A 446 2.78 -6.77 -0.45
C ASN A 446 2.76 -8.12 0.28
N ASP A 447 2.34 -8.14 1.55
CA ASP A 447 2.21 -9.36 2.33
C ASP A 447 1.05 -9.34 3.34
N SER A 448 0.84 -10.48 4.02
CA SER A 448 -0.25 -10.65 4.98
C SER A 448 -0.05 -9.84 6.27
N TRP A 449 1.18 -9.53 6.67
CA TRP A 449 1.45 -8.71 7.85
C TRP A 449 1.09 -7.24 7.56
N GLU A 450 1.52 -6.70 6.42
CA GLU A 450 1.13 -5.35 5.98
C GLU A 450 -0.39 -5.25 5.83
N LEU A 451 -1.03 -6.28 5.30
CA LEU A 451 -2.49 -6.34 5.21
C LEU A 451 -3.16 -6.28 6.59
N GLU A 452 -2.64 -7.01 7.59
CA GLU A 452 -3.15 -6.97 8.96
C GLU A 452 -2.95 -5.58 9.60
N GLU A 453 -1.75 -5.02 9.51
CA GLU A 453 -1.43 -3.74 10.17
C GLU A 453 -2.10 -2.54 9.50
N VAL A 454 -2.13 -2.51 8.17
CA VAL A 454 -2.59 -1.33 7.43
C VAL A 454 -4.08 -1.38 7.14
N VAL A 455 -4.63 -2.52 6.69
CA VAL A 455 -6.03 -2.61 6.28
C VAL A 455 -6.90 -3.14 7.41
N LEU A 456 -6.56 -4.30 8.02
CA LEU A 456 -7.42 -4.94 8.99
C LEU A 456 -7.57 -4.13 10.28
N LYS A 457 -6.45 -3.66 10.85
CA LYS A 457 -6.44 -2.88 12.10
C LYS A 457 -6.90 -1.43 11.90
N ARG A 458 -6.63 -0.85 10.72
CA ARG A 458 -6.91 0.56 10.40
C ARG A 458 -8.03 0.73 9.36
N TYR A 459 -8.95 -0.23 9.26
CA TYR A 459 -10.02 -0.21 8.25
C TYR A 459 -10.75 1.13 8.20
N ASN A 460 -11.19 1.65 9.35
CA ASN A 460 -11.89 2.93 9.45
C ASN A 460 -11.03 4.10 8.97
N ALA A 461 -9.71 4.05 9.21
CA ALA A 461 -8.75 5.07 8.79
C ALA A 461 -8.47 5.06 7.27
N ILE A 462 -8.98 4.08 6.53
CA ILE A 462 -8.90 4.03 5.06
C ILE A 462 -10.25 4.32 4.41
N ILE A 463 -11.33 3.89 5.05
CA ILE A 463 -12.66 3.83 4.43
C ILE A 463 -13.55 5.01 4.85
N HIS A 464 -13.59 5.35 6.14
CA HIS A 464 -14.55 6.30 6.70
C HIS A 464 -13.97 7.72 6.74
N THR A 465 -14.13 8.49 5.67
CA THR A 465 -13.69 9.88 5.58
C THR A 465 -14.56 10.78 6.47
N ILE A 466 -13.93 11.52 7.40
CA ILE A 466 -14.59 12.46 8.32
C ILE A 466 -14.28 13.92 8.02
N ALA A 467 -13.18 14.18 7.32
CA ALA A 467 -12.79 15.51 6.85
C ALA A 467 -12.07 15.42 5.50
N LYS A 468 -12.18 16.46 4.67
CA LYS A 468 -11.50 16.58 3.38
C LYS A 468 -10.68 17.87 3.29
N ASP A 469 -9.74 17.92 2.35
CA ASP A 469 -8.88 19.09 2.07
C ASP A 469 -8.13 19.58 3.33
N VAL A 470 -7.58 18.65 4.13
CA VAL A 470 -6.97 18.99 5.43
C VAL A 470 -5.56 19.55 5.21
N LYS A 471 -5.33 20.75 5.73
CA LYS A 471 -4.05 21.48 5.64
C LYS A 471 -3.60 21.91 7.01
N ALA A 472 -2.29 21.87 7.26
CA ALA A 472 -1.68 22.34 8.50
C ALA A 472 -0.73 23.51 8.24
N GLN A 473 -0.63 24.40 9.20
CA GLN A 473 0.33 25.50 9.22
C GLN A 473 0.87 25.68 10.63
N VAL A 474 2.17 25.87 10.73
CA VAL A 474 2.84 26.28 11.97
C VAL A 474 3.36 27.70 11.77
N GLU A 475 2.93 28.63 12.62
CA GLU A 475 3.46 29.98 12.71
C GLU A 475 4.41 30.06 13.89
N PHE A 476 5.66 30.42 13.64
CA PHE A 476 6.72 30.51 14.64
C PHE A 476 6.91 31.92 15.17
N ASN A 477 7.10 32.05 16.48
CA ASN A 477 7.40 33.29 17.11
C ASN A 477 8.88 33.66 16.90
N PRO A 478 9.23 34.71 16.14
CA PRO A 478 10.61 35.07 15.85
C PRO A 478 11.39 35.50 17.10
N ALA A 479 10.72 35.90 18.20
CA ALA A 479 11.37 36.22 19.47
C ALA A 479 11.87 34.96 20.21
N LYS A 480 11.38 33.79 19.90
CA LYS A 480 11.69 32.52 20.54
C LYS A 480 12.43 31.55 19.62
N VAL A 481 12.06 31.51 18.33
CA VAL A 481 12.59 30.60 17.32
C VAL A 481 13.32 31.40 16.24
N LYS A 482 14.61 31.09 16.04
CA LYS A 482 15.45 31.73 15.02
C LYS A 482 15.22 31.15 13.63
N SER A 483 15.22 29.82 13.54
CA SER A 483 15.02 29.09 12.31
C SER A 483 14.40 27.72 12.58
N TYR A 484 13.77 27.15 11.58
CA TYR A 484 13.14 25.84 11.64
C TYR A 484 13.41 25.01 10.40
N ARG A 485 13.35 23.69 10.54
CA ARG A 485 13.39 22.72 9.44
C ARG A 485 12.26 21.70 9.64
N LEU A 486 11.36 21.56 8.66
CA LEU A 486 10.34 20.51 8.63
C LEU A 486 11.01 19.23 8.11
N LEU A 487 10.79 18.11 8.82
CA LEU A 487 11.31 16.80 8.46
C LEU A 487 10.23 16.02 7.69
N GLY A 488 10.49 15.75 6.42
CA GLY A 488 9.47 15.23 5.51
C GLY A 488 8.58 16.33 4.91
N TYR A 489 7.50 15.92 4.26
CA TYR A 489 6.52 16.82 3.62
C TYR A 489 7.07 17.67 2.47
N GLU A 490 8.22 17.39 1.91
CA GLU A 490 8.85 18.21 0.86
C GLU A 490 7.92 18.38 -0.35
N ASN A 491 7.27 17.29 -0.79
CA ASN A 491 6.34 17.29 -1.91
C ASN A 491 4.92 17.77 -1.53
N ARG A 492 4.70 18.09 -0.25
CA ARG A 492 3.40 18.50 0.31
C ARG A 492 3.37 19.95 0.79
N ALA A 493 4.51 20.65 0.75
CA ALA A 493 4.62 22.04 1.15
C ALA A 493 3.72 22.94 0.27
N ILE A 494 3.08 23.91 0.92
CA ILE A 494 2.22 24.92 0.28
C ILE A 494 2.58 26.29 0.84
N SER A 495 2.21 27.34 0.08
CA SER A 495 2.34 28.72 0.54
C SER A 495 1.28 29.07 1.59
N ARG A 496 1.51 30.16 2.34
CA ARG A 496 0.51 30.76 3.24
C ARG A 496 -0.79 31.11 2.52
N THR A 497 -0.70 31.55 1.26
CA THR A 497 -1.86 31.87 0.44
C THR A 497 -2.67 30.63 0.13
N GLU A 498 -2.02 29.55 -0.26
CA GLU A 498 -2.66 28.26 -0.55
C GLU A 498 -3.27 27.61 0.70
N PHE A 499 -2.68 27.82 1.88
CA PHE A 499 -3.28 27.37 3.15
C PHE A 499 -4.65 27.99 3.36
N ASN A 500 -4.84 29.27 2.99
CA ASN A 500 -6.08 30.01 3.14
C ASN A 500 -7.04 29.86 1.95
N ASP A 501 -6.62 29.21 0.86
CA ASP A 501 -7.45 28.99 -0.33
C ASP A 501 -8.22 27.68 -0.23
N ASP A 502 -9.55 27.75 -0.18
CA ASP A 502 -10.43 26.58 -0.12
C ASP A 502 -10.45 25.77 -1.44
N LYS A 503 -9.86 26.28 -2.51
CA LYS A 503 -9.73 25.55 -3.78
C LYS A 503 -8.53 24.62 -3.81
N VAL A 504 -7.57 24.81 -2.91
CA VAL A 504 -6.38 23.95 -2.82
C VAL A 504 -6.76 22.58 -2.26
N ILE A 505 -6.57 21.57 -3.07
CA ILE A 505 -6.87 20.18 -2.76
C ILE A 505 -5.80 19.62 -1.82
N ALA A 506 -6.25 18.96 -0.76
CA ALA A 506 -5.41 18.18 0.15
C ALA A 506 -6.06 16.82 0.43
N GLU A 507 -5.31 15.93 1.06
CA GLU A 507 -5.79 14.60 1.37
C GLU A 507 -6.86 14.63 2.47
N PRO A 508 -7.74 13.60 2.51
CA PRO A 508 -8.76 13.50 3.53
C PRO A 508 -8.19 12.97 4.84
N PHE A 509 -8.92 13.24 5.92
CA PHE A 509 -8.80 12.52 7.18
C PHE A 509 -9.94 11.51 7.31
N CYS A 510 -9.57 10.29 7.63
CA CYS A 510 -10.52 9.24 7.97
C CYS A 510 -10.64 9.06 9.48
N SER A 511 -11.69 8.36 9.92
CA SER A 511 -11.98 8.11 11.33
C SER A 511 -10.80 7.44 12.04
N GLY A 512 -10.30 8.06 13.11
CA GLY A 512 -9.17 7.58 13.89
C GLY A 512 -7.79 7.72 13.24
N SER A 513 -7.69 8.28 12.03
CA SER A 513 -6.39 8.48 11.38
C SER A 513 -5.55 9.54 12.08
N VAL A 514 -4.22 9.41 11.98
CA VAL A 514 -3.25 10.34 12.58
C VAL A 514 -2.29 10.83 11.50
N CYS A 515 -2.04 12.12 11.49
CA CYS A 515 -0.98 12.77 10.71
C CYS A 515 0.05 13.32 11.66
N VAL A 516 1.33 13.00 11.46
CA VAL A 516 2.42 13.45 12.30
C VAL A 516 3.41 14.27 11.49
N ALA A 517 3.79 15.43 12.02
CA ALA A 517 4.89 16.25 11.51
C ALA A 517 5.90 16.53 12.61
N MET A 518 7.17 16.58 12.25
CA MET A 518 8.25 16.93 13.15
C MET A 518 9.08 18.06 12.57
N TYR A 519 9.43 19.02 13.44
CA TYR A 519 10.33 20.11 13.10
C TYR A 519 11.56 20.07 13.99
N GLU A 520 12.68 20.45 13.43
CA GLU A 520 13.87 20.82 14.16
C GLU A 520 13.94 22.35 14.25
N LEU A 521 14.18 22.89 15.45
CA LEU A 521 14.14 24.31 15.77
C LEU A 521 15.51 24.79 16.29
N GLU A 522 16.07 25.85 15.70
CA GLU A 522 17.10 26.64 16.28
C GLU A 522 16.47 27.77 17.12
N MET A 523 16.80 27.85 18.38
CA MET A 523 16.22 28.85 19.27
C MET A 523 16.88 30.20 19.09
N ALA A 524 16.13 31.29 19.33
CA ALA A 524 16.65 32.63 19.30
C ALA A 524 17.50 32.91 20.56
N GLU A 525 18.74 33.33 20.37
CA GLU A 525 19.65 33.78 21.44
C GLU A 525 19.63 35.32 21.51
N GLY A 526 18.66 35.91 22.22
CA GLY A 526 18.62 37.37 22.46
C GLY A 526 17.63 38.15 21.57
N LYS A 527 17.87 39.42 21.33
CA LYS A 527 17.00 40.31 20.56
C LYS A 527 16.95 39.85 19.08
N VAL A 528 15.73 39.80 18.53
CA VAL A 528 15.51 39.61 17.11
C VAL A 528 16.22 40.72 16.34
N GLU A 529 17.14 40.36 15.44
CA GLU A 529 17.72 41.33 14.51
C GLU A 529 16.60 41.84 13.60
N ASP A 530 16.37 43.16 13.69
CA ASP A 530 15.45 43.84 12.78
C ASP A 530 16.05 43.78 11.34
N VAL A 531 15.45 42.98 10.49
CA VAL A 531 15.86 42.85 9.08
C VAL A 531 15.37 44.10 8.32
N GLY A 532 15.63 45.27 8.80
CA GLY A 532 15.36 46.61 8.26
C GLY A 532 14.79 46.70 6.84
N LEU A 533 13.54 46.22 6.64
CA LEU A 533 12.84 46.35 5.37
C LEU A 533 12.42 47.82 5.18
N LYS A 534 12.83 48.42 4.07
CA LYS A 534 12.56 49.84 3.77
C LYS A 534 11.08 50.24 3.81
N TYR A 535 10.19 49.31 3.46
CA TYR A 535 8.75 49.61 3.28
C TYR A 535 7.85 48.84 4.26
N GLN A 536 8.40 48.05 5.16
CA GLN A 536 7.65 47.27 6.16
C GLN A 536 8.35 47.30 7.49
N THR A 537 7.60 47.60 8.53
CA THR A 537 8.06 47.48 9.91
C THR A 537 7.48 46.21 10.50
N GLN A 538 8.31 45.29 10.94
CA GLN A 538 7.85 44.13 11.68
C GLN A 538 7.52 44.55 13.11
N VAL A 539 6.24 44.54 13.46
CA VAL A 539 5.79 44.71 14.84
C VAL A 539 5.71 43.30 15.44
N LEU A 540 6.64 42.98 16.32
CA LEU A 540 6.64 41.73 17.06
C LEU A 540 5.57 41.77 18.15
N ASN A 541 4.70 40.75 18.16
CA ASN A 541 3.77 40.56 19.25
C ASN A 541 4.54 39.96 20.46
N ASN A 542 4.38 40.55 21.65
CA ASN A 542 5.03 40.10 22.86
C ASN A 542 4.20 38.92 23.44
N SER A 543 4.41 37.74 22.93
CA SER A 543 3.77 36.47 23.37
C SER A 543 4.82 35.55 23.98
N ASP A 544 4.43 34.78 24.98
CA ASP A 544 5.28 33.72 25.56
C ASP A 544 5.24 32.42 24.72
N GLU A 545 4.38 32.38 23.71
CA GLU A 545 4.25 31.26 22.79
C GLU A 545 5.50 31.07 21.91
N TYR A 546 5.89 29.83 21.68
CA TYR A 546 6.95 29.47 20.74
C TYR A 546 6.42 29.37 19.31
N CYS A 547 5.22 28.84 19.16
CA CYS A 547 4.54 28.73 17.88
C CYS A 547 3.04 28.49 18.07
N THR A 548 2.28 28.69 16.99
CA THR A 548 0.87 28.32 16.89
C THR A 548 0.69 27.34 15.74
N VAL A 549 0.11 26.18 16.03
CA VAL A 549 -0.30 25.20 15.03
C VAL A 549 -1.75 25.45 14.61
N SER A 550 -1.99 25.56 13.34
CA SER A 550 -3.32 25.77 12.75
C SER A 550 -3.66 24.62 11.81
N VAL A 551 -4.88 24.10 11.88
CA VAL A 551 -5.39 23.07 10.96
C VAL A 551 -6.69 23.57 10.34
N ARG A 552 -6.74 23.54 9.00
CA ARG A 552 -7.90 23.90 8.21
C ARG A 552 -8.45 22.67 7.52
N TYR A 553 -9.75 22.42 7.61
CA TYR A 553 -10.40 21.25 7.04
C TYR A 553 -11.84 21.56 6.63
N LYS A 554 -12.41 20.74 5.75
CA LYS A 554 -13.83 20.75 5.38
C LYS A 554 -14.51 19.48 5.85
N LEU A 555 -15.79 19.54 6.20
CA LEU A 555 -16.60 18.33 6.35
C LEU A 555 -16.86 17.69 4.97
N PRO A 556 -17.13 16.38 4.90
CA PRO A 556 -17.24 15.68 3.61
C PRO A 556 -18.25 16.30 2.65
N MET A 557 -19.39 16.82 3.15
CA MET A 557 -20.47 17.41 2.37
C MET A 557 -20.41 18.94 2.29
N GLU A 558 -19.44 19.58 2.99
CA GLU A 558 -19.32 21.05 3.04
C GLU A 558 -18.20 21.53 2.11
N GLU A 559 -18.34 22.73 1.55
CA GLU A 559 -17.31 23.38 0.73
C GLU A 559 -16.55 24.48 1.49
N GLU A 560 -17.11 24.96 2.60
CA GLU A 560 -16.48 25.95 3.47
C GLU A 560 -15.58 25.26 4.50
N SER A 561 -14.35 25.78 4.66
CA SER A 561 -13.39 25.23 5.59
C SER A 561 -13.56 25.77 7.01
N LYS A 562 -13.28 24.92 7.98
CA LYS A 562 -13.18 25.23 9.42
C LYS A 562 -11.71 25.37 9.80
N LEU A 563 -11.41 26.20 10.78
CA LEU A 563 -10.07 26.43 11.29
C LEU A 563 -10.04 26.12 12.80
N ILE A 564 -9.07 25.32 13.21
CA ILE A 564 -8.73 25.10 14.62
C ILE A 564 -7.26 25.46 14.85
N THR A 565 -6.94 25.93 16.05
CA THR A 565 -5.59 26.38 16.41
C THR A 565 -5.17 25.86 17.79
N LYS A 566 -3.86 25.66 17.96
CA LYS A 566 -3.22 25.27 19.21
C LYS A 566 -1.91 26.02 19.38
N ALA A 567 -1.82 26.84 20.42
CA ALA A 567 -0.58 27.49 20.83
C ALA A 567 0.32 26.53 21.63
N VAL A 568 1.63 26.70 21.51
CA VAL A 568 2.68 25.97 22.27
C VAL A 568 3.50 26.96 23.06
N GLU A 569 3.39 26.93 24.40
CA GLU A 569 3.95 27.90 25.32
C GLU A 569 5.10 27.33 26.17
N VAL A 570 5.23 25.99 26.22
CA VAL A 570 6.16 25.33 27.14
C VAL A 570 7.04 24.35 26.40
N ILE A 571 8.31 24.28 26.78
CA ILE A 571 9.21 23.19 26.41
C ILE A 571 9.05 22.10 27.46
N GLY A 572 8.63 20.93 27.04
CA GLY A 572 8.40 19.77 27.89
C GLY A 572 9.52 18.74 27.82
N ASP A 573 9.28 17.61 28.44
CA ASP A 573 10.15 16.44 28.38
C ASP A 573 10.11 15.79 26.99
N PHE A 574 11.11 14.97 26.68
CA PHE A 574 11.16 14.18 25.46
C PHE A 574 10.17 13.01 25.58
N SER A 575 8.93 13.25 25.19
CA SER A 575 7.83 12.29 25.30
C SER A 575 8.03 11.06 24.44
N ASP A 576 7.28 9.99 24.71
CA ASP A 576 7.32 8.77 23.89
C ASP A 576 6.79 9.01 22.47
N ASN A 577 5.84 9.93 22.27
CA ASN A 577 5.40 10.38 20.95
C ASN A 577 6.55 11.04 20.18
N ALA A 578 7.22 11.99 20.80
CA ALA A 578 8.36 12.69 20.18
C ALA A 578 9.55 11.76 19.93
N LYS A 579 9.83 10.80 20.83
CA LYS A 579 10.85 9.76 20.63
C LYS A 579 10.56 8.90 19.40
N LEU A 580 9.33 8.42 19.29
CA LEU A 580 8.91 7.57 18.16
C LEU A 580 9.05 8.31 16.83
N ALA A 581 8.53 9.54 16.76
CA ALA A 581 8.63 10.36 15.56
C ALA A 581 10.09 10.70 15.20
N PHE A 582 10.92 11.00 16.20
CA PHE A 582 12.37 11.25 16.01
C PHE A 582 13.08 10.03 15.42
N VAL A 583 12.81 8.82 15.92
CA VAL A 583 13.39 7.58 15.39
C VAL A 583 12.97 7.38 13.94
N CYS A 584 11.69 7.61 13.60
CA CYS A 584 11.22 7.52 12.22
C CYS A 584 11.92 8.54 11.30
N CYS A 585 12.13 9.77 11.77
CA CYS A 585 12.86 10.80 11.01
C CYS A 585 14.31 10.39 10.75
N ALA A 586 15.05 9.97 11.78
CA ALA A 586 16.45 9.56 11.65
C ALA A 586 16.61 8.34 10.71
N ILE A 587 15.71 7.36 10.80
CA ILE A 587 15.69 6.20 9.88
C ILE A 587 15.40 6.67 8.44
N GLY A 588 14.42 7.55 8.26
CA GLY A 588 14.06 8.07 6.95
C GLY A 588 15.20 8.88 6.31
N GLU A 589 15.84 9.78 7.06
CA GLU A 589 17.02 10.53 6.60
C GLU A 589 18.18 9.60 6.20
N LYS A 590 18.40 8.54 6.98
CA LYS A 590 19.40 7.51 6.68
C LYS A 590 19.12 6.81 5.35
N PHE A 591 17.92 6.30 5.14
CA PHE A 591 17.55 5.59 3.92
C PHE A 591 17.43 6.49 2.69
N ARG A 592 17.26 7.80 2.89
CA ARG A 592 17.33 8.80 1.81
C ARG A 592 18.76 9.18 1.41
N ASP A 593 19.77 8.76 2.17
CA ASP A 593 21.13 9.31 2.08
C ASP A 593 21.11 10.85 2.21
N SER A 594 20.37 11.33 3.23
CA SER A 594 20.10 12.74 3.44
C SER A 594 21.40 13.49 3.80
N LYS A 595 21.56 14.69 3.21
CA LYS A 595 22.65 15.60 3.60
C LYS A 595 22.56 16.13 5.05
N PHE A 596 21.40 15.94 5.69
CA PHE A 596 21.16 16.32 7.09
C PHE A 596 21.28 15.14 8.03
N ASN A 597 21.52 13.93 7.51
CA ASN A 597 21.73 12.76 8.34
C ASN A 597 22.93 12.97 9.25
N ASP A 598 22.72 12.90 10.57
CA ASP A 598 23.76 12.98 11.59
C ASP A 598 23.98 11.58 12.20
N LEU A 599 25.21 11.07 12.12
CA LEU A 599 25.59 9.80 12.76
C LEU A 599 25.20 9.75 14.24
N LYS A 600 25.24 10.90 14.94
CA LYS A 600 24.78 10.96 16.33
C LYS A 600 23.28 10.74 16.47
N ASP A 601 22.50 11.26 15.52
CA ASP A 601 21.06 11.05 15.47
C ASP A 601 20.74 9.59 15.18
N GLU A 602 21.49 8.94 14.29
CA GLU A 602 21.35 7.49 14.04
C GLU A 602 21.63 6.65 15.29
N LEU A 603 22.73 6.92 15.99
CA LEU A 603 23.07 6.21 17.22
C LEU A 603 22.02 6.42 18.30
N MET A 604 21.48 7.64 18.41
CA MET A 604 20.42 7.96 19.36
C MET A 604 19.11 7.30 18.98
N ALA A 605 18.74 7.31 17.69
CA ALA A 605 17.56 6.62 17.18
C ALA A 605 17.61 5.11 17.46
N ARG A 606 18.78 4.49 17.23
CA ARG A 606 19.02 3.08 17.56
C ARG A 606 18.87 2.83 19.07
N TYR A 607 19.49 3.65 19.90
CA TYR A 607 19.37 3.54 21.36
C TYR A 607 17.92 3.66 21.83
N ILE A 608 17.18 4.68 21.35
CA ILE A 608 15.77 4.87 21.69
C ILE A 608 14.95 3.67 21.24
N ALA A 609 15.13 3.21 19.99
CA ALA A 609 14.41 2.06 19.48
C ALA A 609 14.67 0.79 20.29
N GLU A 610 15.91 0.58 20.76
CA GLU A 610 16.29 -0.58 21.57
C GLU A 610 15.71 -0.52 22.99
N THR A 611 15.54 0.68 23.57
CA THR A 611 15.02 0.89 24.93
C THR A 611 13.51 1.09 25.00
N PHE A 612 12.82 1.09 23.87
CA PHE A 612 11.37 1.33 23.77
C PHE A 612 10.59 0.06 24.18
N GLU A 613 10.53 -0.24 25.50
CA GLU A 613 9.98 -1.50 26.02
C GLU A 613 8.67 -1.35 26.79
N SER A 614 8.34 -0.12 27.23
CA SER A 614 7.18 0.13 28.07
C SER A 614 6.54 1.48 27.78
N GLY A 615 5.32 1.67 28.28
CA GLY A 615 4.55 2.91 28.10
C GLY A 615 3.43 2.75 27.08
N LYS A 616 2.56 3.75 27.03
CA LYS A 616 1.34 3.71 26.20
C LYS A 616 1.64 3.58 24.70
N VAL A 617 2.65 4.28 24.22
CA VAL A 617 3.07 4.22 22.81
C VAL A 617 3.61 2.82 22.47
N ALA A 618 4.36 2.18 23.39
CA ALA A 618 4.83 0.82 23.21
C ALA A 618 3.67 -0.19 23.15
N GLU A 619 2.67 -0.05 24.02
CA GLU A 619 1.44 -0.87 24.00
C GLU A 619 0.65 -0.73 22.69
N LEU A 620 0.50 0.50 22.20
CA LEU A 620 -0.23 0.79 20.96
C LEU A 620 0.41 0.17 19.73
N ASN A 621 1.75 0.10 19.71
CA ASN A 621 2.49 -0.30 18.52
C ASN A 621 2.89 -1.79 18.50
N GLY A 622 3.03 -2.45 19.66
CA GLY A 622 3.31 -3.88 19.70
C GLY A 622 4.42 -4.34 18.73
N ASP A 623 4.08 -5.25 17.81
CA ASP A 623 5.03 -5.80 16.84
C ASP A 623 5.63 -4.76 15.86
N LYS A 624 4.98 -3.61 15.64
CA LYS A 624 5.54 -2.53 14.80
C LYS A 624 6.84 -1.98 15.37
N LEU A 625 7.01 -1.97 16.70
CA LEU A 625 8.26 -1.54 17.32
C LEU A 625 9.41 -2.51 17.01
N ASN A 626 9.14 -3.80 16.84
CA ASN A 626 10.16 -4.76 16.41
C ASN A 626 10.67 -4.44 15.01
N LEU A 627 9.76 -4.04 14.10
CA LEU A 627 10.14 -3.54 12.78
C LEU A 627 11.01 -2.29 12.89
N LEU A 628 10.61 -1.31 13.72
CA LEU A 628 11.36 -0.09 13.94
C LEU A 628 12.77 -0.37 14.46
N LYS A 629 12.90 -1.26 15.45
CA LYS A 629 14.19 -1.73 16.00
C LYS A 629 15.06 -2.38 14.92
N ALA A 630 14.45 -3.19 14.05
CA ALA A 630 15.16 -3.84 12.97
C ALA A 630 15.64 -2.84 11.89
N LEU A 631 14.81 -1.87 11.53
CA LEU A 631 15.18 -0.80 10.59
C LEU A 631 16.31 0.08 11.14
N ALA A 632 16.26 0.41 12.42
CA ALA A 632 17.31 1.21 13.08
C ALA A 632 18.67 0.47 13.14
N LYS A 633 18.67 -0.87 13.24
CA LYS A 633 19.88 -1.71 13.31
C LYS A 633 20.52 -2.00 11.95
N LYS A 634 19.75 -1.98 10.86
CA LYS A 634 20.18 -2.44 9.55
C LYS A 634 21.09 -1.44 8.87
N HIS A 635 22.40 -1.42 9.23
CA HIS A 635 23.47 -0.76 8.45
C HIS A 635 24.88 -0.93 9.07
N ASP A 636 25.16 -2.06 9.67
CA ASP A 636 26.57 -2.45 9.89
C ASP A 636 26.98 -3.54 8.91
#